data_2cf4206b4db6e9aa9105005f141b2556
#
_entry.id   2cf4206b4db6e9aa9105005f141b2556
#
_cell.length_a   1.000
_cell.length_b   1.000
_cell.length_c   1.000
_cell.angle_alpha   90.00
_cell.angle_beta   90.00
_cell.angle_gamma   90.00
#
_symmetry.space_group_name_H-M   'P 1'
#
loop_
_entity.id
_entity.type
_entity.pdbx_description
1 polymer ?
#
loop_
_entity_poly.entity_id
_entity_poly.type
_entity_poly.pdbx_seq_one_letter_code
_entity_poly.pdbx_strand_id
1 'polypeptide(L)'
;PISEFKEDELSKLKVGDTISCFLERVESMRSGEIILSYQKAKSFAAWEKCLKAFDKEEELTGVIQNKIKGGFVCELFNGAISAFLPQSHLDTKPIRGAAVERLMRTPIKVKIVRLEKTRGNVSCSRRAVLEKNKNAEITEALKSIKEGMVVDTQVRAVNYWGVFVSYNNLDMLVH
;
A
#
# COMPACT_ATOMS: atom_id res chain seq x y z
N PRO A 1 20.71 -13.26 -17.43
CA PRO A 1 21.93 -12.77 -16.77
C PRO A 1 21.75 -12.75 -15.24
N ILE A 2 22.84 -12.91 -14.49
CA ILE A 2 22.86 -12.93 -13.01
C ILE A 2 22.34 -11.58 -12.43
N SER A 3 22.49 -10.49 -13.16
CA SER A 3 22.01 -9.16 -12.78
C SER A 3 20.49 -9.02 -12.63
N GLU A 4 19.72 -9.99 -13.11
CA GLU A 4 18.26 -10.02 -12.95
C GLU A 4 17.80 -10.56 -11.59
N PHE A 5 18.70 -11.17 -10.82
CA PHE A 5 18.41 -11.71 -9.50
C PHE A 5 18.92 -10.78 -8.41
N LYS A 6 18.13 -10.59 -7.35
CA LYS A 6 18.61 -9.95 -6.14
C LYS A 6 19.53 -10.91 -5.37
N GLU A 7 20.53 -10.41 -4.66
CA GLU A 7 21.48 -11.23 -3.89
C GLU A 7 20.79 -12.21 -2.94
N ASP A 8 19.72 -11.77 -2.29
CA ASP A 8 18.89 -12.59 -1.39
C ASP A 8 18.15 -13.74 -2.11
N GLU A 9 17.88 -13.59 -3.40
CA GLU A 9 17.22 -14.62 -4.22
C GLU A 9 18.23 -15.61 -4.77
N LEU A 10 19.41 -15.14 -5.18
CA LEU A 10 20.51 -15.99 -5.64
C LEU A 10 20.97 -16.99 -4.57
N SER A 11 21.05 -16.53 -3.32
CA SER A 11 21.48 -17.39 -2.21
C SER A 11 20.51 -18.54 -1.89
N LYS A 12 19.25 -18.44 -2.34
CA LYS A 12 18.21 -19.45 -2.12
C LYS A 12 18.07 -20.44 -3.28
N LEU A 13 18.58 -20.11 -4.48
CA LEU A 13 18.48 -20.94 -5.65
C LEU A 13 19.51 -22.07 -5.60
N LYS A 14 19.03 -23.30 -5.84
CA LYS A 14 19.87 -24.50 -5.94
C LYS A 14 19.74 -25.12 -7.33
N VAL A 15 20.77 -25.82 -7.75
CA VAL A 15 20.73 -26.60 -8.99
C VAL A 15 19.63 -27.66 -8.88
N GLY A 16 18.69 -27.64 -9.83
CA GLY A 16 17.49 -28.50 -9.84
C GLY A 16 16.19 -27.79 -9.48
N ASP A 17 16.24 -26.53 -9.02
CA ASP A 17 15.03 -25.73 -8.75
C ASP A 17 14.35 -25.32 -10.05
N THR A 18 13.01 -25.33 -10.04
CA THR A 18 12.20 -24.85 -11.18
C THR A 18 11.87 -23.37 -10.99
N ILE A 19 12.25 -22.55 -11.97
CA ILE A 19 11.95 -21.13 -12.00
C ILE A 19 11.09 -20.77 -13.22
N SER A 20 10.12 -19.88 -13.03
CA SER A 20 9.31 -19.35 -14.13
C SER A 20 10.02 -18.17 -14.78
N CYS A 21 10.23 -18.23 -16.08
CA CYS A 21 10.86 -17.18 -16.86
C CYS A 21 9.95 -16.72 -17.98
N PHE A 22 10.03 -15.44 -18.33
CA PHE A 22 9.34 -14.88 -19.48
C PHE A 22 10.21 -15.04 -20.73
N LEU A 23 9.64 -15.63 -21.79
CA LEU A 23 10.32 -15.78 -23.06
C LEU A 23 10.27 -14.44 -23.82
N GLU A 24 11.41 -13.77 -23.92
CA GLU A 24 11.49 -12.47 -24.56
C GLU A 24 11.69 -12.58 -26.07
N ARG A 25 12.51 -13.53 -26.51
CA ARG A 25 12.79 -13.76 -27.93
C ARG A 25 13.13 -15.21 -28.18
N VAL A 26 12.57 -15.76 -29.25
CA VAL A 26 12.81 -17.19 -29.63
C VAL A 26 14.03 -17.37 -30.54
N GLU A 27 14.37 -16.35 -31.31
CA GLU A 27 15.52 -16.38 -32.21
C GLU A 27 16.21 -15.03 -32.29
N SER A 28 17.51 -15.01 -32.00
CA SER A 28 18.40 -13.97 -32.48
C SER A 28 18.98 -14.44 -33.82
N MET A 29 18.74 -13.70 -34.89
CA MET A 29 19.23 -14.05 -36.26
C MET A 29 20.73 -14.29 -36.36
N ARG A 30 21.53 -14.03 -35.34
CA ARG A 30 23.00 -14.16 -35.32
C ARG A 30 23.53 -15.25 -34.38
N SER A 31 22.81 -15.68 -33.36
CA SER A 31 23.36 -16.62 -32.37
C SER A 31 22.45 -17.79 -32.01
N GLY A 32 21.19 -17.82 -32.48
CA GLY A 32 20.25 -18.87 -32.11
C GLY A 32 19.89 -18.94 -30.62
N GLU A 33 20.23 -17.89 -29.86
CA GLU A 33 20.04 -17.88 -28.42
C GLU A 33 18.61 -17.50 -28.05
N ILE A 34 18.03 -18.24 -27.11
CA ILE A 34 16.75 -17.95 -26.48
C ILE A 34 17.00 -16.99 -25.35
N ILE A 35 16.34 -15.81 -25.37
CA ILE A 35 16.46 -14.81 -24.33
C ILE A 35 15.28 -14.95 -23.38
N LEU A 36 15.59 -15.25 -22.13
CA LEU A 36 14.63 -15.36 -21.02
C LEU A 36 14.84 -14.22 -20.03
N SER A 37 13.75 -13.68 -19.48
CA SER A 37 13.79 -12.70 -18.39
C SER A 37 13.01 -13.21 -17.18
N TYR A 38 13.69 -13.30 -16.05
CA TYR A 38 13.10 -13.67 -14.76
C TYR A 38 12.33 -12.49 -14.15
N GLN A 39 12.89 -11.28 -14.25
CA GLN A 39 12.24 -10.08 -13.71
C GLN A 39 10.90 -9.79 -14.40
N LYS A 40 10.81 -9.95 -15.72
CA LYS A 40 9.55 -9.78 -16.46
C LYS A 40 8.50 -10.80 -16.04
N ALA A 41 8.89 -12.06 -15.83
CA ALA A 41 7.97 -13.08 -15.33
C ALA A 41 7.44 -12.73 -13.93
N LYS A 42 8.32 -12.29 -13.04
CA LYS A 42 7.97 -11.87 -11.69
C LYS A 42 7.06 -10.63 -11.68
N SER A 43 7.35 -9.63 -12.51
CA SER A 43 6.52 -8.44 -12.66
C SER A 43 5.15 -8.77 -13.22
N PHE A 44 5.06 -9.69 -14.18
CA PHE A 44 3.78 -10.13 -14.76
C PHE A 44 2.91 -10.86 -13.72
N ALA A 45 3.49 -11.80 -12.98
CA ALA A 45 2.79 -12.51 -11.91
C ALA A 45 2.35 -11.55 -10.77
N ALA A 46 3.18 -10.56 -10.44
CA ALA A 46 2.83 -9.53 -9.47
C ALA A 46 1.73 -8.60 -9.99
N TRP A 47 1.71 -8.31 -11.30
CA TRP A 47 0.67 -7.53 -11.95
C TRP A 47 -0.71 -8.20 -11.86
N GLU A 48 -0.78 -9.50 -12.11
CA GLU A 48 -2.02 -10.25 -11.93
C GLU A 48 -2.52 -10.20 -10.48
N LYS A 49 -1.60 -10.27 -9.50
CA LYS A 49 -1.94 -10.10 -8.08
C LYS A 49 -2.44 -8.70 -7.79
N CYS A 50 -1.84 -7.65 -8.40
CA CYS A 50 -2.32 -6.28 -8.29
C CYS A 50 -3.75 -6.12 -8.84
N LEU A 51 -4.06 -6.72 -9.98
CA LEU A 51 -5.40 -6.69 -10.54
C LEU A 51 -6.43 -7.32 -9.59
N LYS A 52 -6.13 -8.52 -9.08
CA LYS A 52 -7.00 -9.21 -8.12
C LYS A 52 -7.19 -8.42 -6.83
N ALA A 53 -6.12 -7.81 -6.32
CA ALA A 53 -6.17 -6.98 -5.12
C ALA A 53 -6.94 -5.67 -5.34
N PHE A 54 -6.87 -5.09 -6.54
CA PHE A 54 -7.65 -3.92 -6.91
C PHE A 54 -9.14 -4.23 -6.98
N ASP A 55 -9.53 -5.33 -7.66
CA ASP A 55 -10.93 -5.75 -7.81
C ASP A 55 -11.58 -6.12 -6.46
N LYS A 56 -10.83 -6.74 -5.57
CA LYS A 56 -11.30 -7.15 -4.23
C LYS A 56 -11.09 -6.08 -3.15
N GLU A 57 -10.50 -4.95 -3.50
CA GLU A 57 -10.15 -3.88 -2.55
C GLU A 57 -9.27 -4.36 -1.37
N GLU A 58 -8.39 -5.31 -1.62
CA GLU A 58 -7.52 -5.91 -0.61
C GLU A 58 -6.41 -4.93 -0.16
N GLU A 59 -6.04 -5.06 1.12
CA GLU A 59 -4.89 -4.36 1.68
C GLU A 59 -3.60 -5.10 1.31
N LEU A 60 -2.65 -4.36 0.77
CA LEU A 60 -1.33 -4.85 0.41
C LEU A 60 -0.27 -4.27 1.33
N THR A 61 0.82 -5.00 1.51
CA THR A 61 2.00 -4.49 2.19
C THR A 61 2.97 -3.92 1.16
N GLY A 62 3.35 -2.67 1.35
CA GLY A 62 4.34 -1.98 0.53
C GLY A 62 5.42 -1.33 1.38
N VAL A 63 6.56 -1.02 0.77
CA VAL A 63 7.69 -0.33 1.41
C VAL A 63 8.01 0.94 0.64
N ILE A 64 8.05 2.07 1.35
CA ILE A 64 8.45 3.36 0.76
C ILE A 64 9.97 3.35 0.57
N GLN A 65 10.41 3.43 -0.68
CA GLN A 65 11.84 3.46 -1.03
C GLN A 65 12.37 4.88 -1.18
N ASN A 66 11.72 5.66 -2.02
CA ASN A 66 12.21 6.98 -2.39
C ASN A 66 11.11 8.04 -2.33
N LYS A 67 11.52 9.27 -2.03
CA LYS A 67 10.69 10.47 -2.13
C LYS A 67 10.87 11.09 -3.50
N ILE A 68 9.78 11.43 -4.17
CA ILE A 68 9.75 12.12 -5.46
C ILE A 68 8.89 13.39 -5.37
N LYS A 69 8.90 14.22 -6.42
CA LYS A 69 8.06 15.43 -6.47
C LYS A 69 6.57 15.04 -6.41
N GLY A 70 5.89 15.48 -5.37
CA GLY A 70 4.44 15.23 -5.15
C GLY A 70 4.07 13.94 -4.42
N GLY A 71 5.04 13.07 -4.08
CA GLY A 71 4.75 11.82 -3.38
C GLY A 71 5.95 10.92 -3.16
N PHE A 72 5.70 9.64 -3.14
CA PHE A 72 6.69 8.60 -2.82
C PHE A 72 6.58 7.43 -3.80
N VAL A 73 7.68 6.74 -3.99
CA VAL A 73 7.72 5.45 -4.67
C VAL A 73 7.58 4.36 -3.62
N CYS A 74 6.53 3.57 -3.72
CA CYS A 74 6.24 2.44 -2.85
C CYS A 74 6.45 1.15 -3.64
N GLU A 75 7.30 0.26 -3.14
CA GLU A 75 7.49 -1.06 -3.71
C GLU A 75 6.47 -2.05 -3.16
N LEU A 76 5.79 -2.75 -4.04
CA LEU A 76 4.85 -3.82 -3.75
C LEU A 76 5.45 -5.18 -4.15
N PHE A 77 5.01 -6.24 -3.49
CA PHE A 77 5.43 -7.63 -3.79
C PHE A 77 6.96 -7.81 -3.85
N ASN A 78 7.67 -7.33 -2.81
CA ASN A 78 9.13 -7.42 -2.69
C ASN A 78 9.90 -6.75 -3.84
N GLY A 79 9.38 -5.63 -4.33
CA GLY A 79 10.01 -4.84 -5.39
C GLY A 79 9.68 -5.32 -6.81
N ALA A 80 8.72 -6.21 -6.99
CA ALA A 80 8.27 -6.62 -8.32
C ALA A 80 7.48 -5.53 -9.05
N ILE A 81 6.80 -4.66 -8.30
CA ILE A 81 6.03 -3.52 -8.84
C ILE A 81 6.33 -2.27 -8.03
N SER A 82 6.58 -1.17 -8.74
CA SER A 82 6.71 0.17 -8.18
C SER A 82 5.38 0.90 -8.31
N ALA A 83 4.81 1.33 -7.18
CA ALA A 83 3.58 2.09 -7.12
C ALA A 83 3.84 3.53 -6.69
N PHE A 84 3.09 4.46 -7.22
CA PHE A 84 3.10 5.86 -6.80
C PHE A 84 2.17 6.06 -5.60
N LEU A 85 2.70 6.63 -4.53
CA LEU A 85 1.95 7.02 -3.34
C LEU A 85 1.95 8.56 -3.24
N PRO A 86 0.84 9.25 -3.61
CA PRO A 86 0.75 10.70 -3.47
C PRO A 86 0.93 11.13 -2.01
N GLN A 87 1.52 12.30 -1.77
CA GLN A 87 1.73 12.81 -0.41
C GLN A 87 0.42 12.99 0.36
N SER A 88 -0.67 13.38 -0.31
CA SER A 88 -2.02 13.50 0.26
C SER A 88 -2.65 12.17 0.66
N HIS A 89 -2.16 11.06 0.10
CA HIS A 89 -2.61 9.70 0.37
C HIS A 89 -1.73 8.93 1.36
N LEU A 90 -0.71 9.59 1.91
CA LEU A 90 0.19 8.98 2.90
C LEU A 90 -0.51 8.79 4.25
N ASP A 91 -1.30 9.77 4.68
CA ASP A 91 -2.02 9.71 5.95
C ASP A 91 -3.30 10.56 5.91
N THR A 92 -4.16 10.41 6.92
CA THR A 92 -5.38 11.22 7.12
C THR A 92 -5.07 12.67 7.49
N LYS A 93 -3.92 12.90 8.17
CA LYS A 93 -3.40 14.24 8.50
C LYS A 93 -2.13 14.51 7.70
N PRO A 94 -1.84 15.76 7.32
CA PRO A 94 -0.63 16.09 6.60
C PRO A 94 0.61 15.81 7.46
N ILE A 95 1.37 14.77 7.09
CA ILE A 95 2.61 14.39 7.77
C ILE A 95 3.78 15.10 7.07
N ARG A 96 4.71 15.67 7.86
CA ARG A 96 5.92 16.35 7.37
C ARG A 96 7.15 15.96 8.21
N GLY A 97 8.32 16.15 7.62
CA GLY A 97 9.60 15.98 8.31
C GLY A 97 9.87 14.58 8.84
N ALA A 98 10.33 14.47 10.08
CA ALA A 98 10.77 13.24 10.71
C ALA A 98 9.71 12.12 10.75
N ALA A 99 8.41 12.44 10.74
CA ALA A 99 7.36 11.44 10.71
C ALA A 99 7.29 10.70 9.36
N VAL A 100 7.62 11.38 8.26
CA VAL A 100 7.75 10.76 6.93
C VAL A 100 8.97 9.84 6.89
N GLU A 101 10.10 10.29 7.46
CA GLU A 101 11.34 9.51 7.50
C GLU A 101 11.17 8.18 8.26
N ARG A 102 10.39 8.18 9.32
CA ARG A 102 10.05 6.94 10.08
C ARG A 102 9.25 5.93 9.24
N LEU A 103 8.47 6.40 8.29
CA LEU A 103 7.70 5.54 7.38
C LEU A 103 8.53 5.04 6.19
N MET A 104 9.67 5.68 5.91
CA MET A 104 10.59 5.22 4.87
C MET A 104 11.23 3.89 5.28
N ARG A 105 11.35 2.98 4.32
CA ARG A 105 11.93 1.63 4.50
C ARG A 105 11.17 0.73 5.50
N THR A 106 10.03 1.19 6.05
CA THR A 106 9.18 0.36 6.89
C THR A 106 8.03 -0.22 6.07
N PRO A 107 7.61 -1.47 6.35
CA PRO A 107 6.43 -2.04 5.70
C PRO A 107 5.17 -1.31 6.16
N ILE A 108 4.40 -0.80 5.22
CA ILE A 108 3.13 -0.11 5.43
C ILE A 108 2.00 -0.81 4.70
N LYS A 109 0.81 -0.76 5.27
CA LYS A 109 -0.40 -1.24 4.60
C LYS A 109 -0.92 -0.17 3.66
N VAL A 110 -1.13 -0.54 2.41
CA VAL A 110 -1.64 0.34 1.36
C VAL A 110 -2.74 -0.37 0.56
N LYS A 111 -3.63 0.41 -0.03
CA LYS A 111 -4.66 -0.06 -0.97
C LYS A 111 -4.38 0.53 -2.34
N ILE A 112 -4.59 -0.25 -3.39
CA ILE A 112 -4.49 0.26 -4.76
C ILE A 112 -5.73 1.11 -5.04
N VAL A 113 -5.52 2.36 -5.48
CA VAL A 113 -6.60 3.31 -5.82
C VAL A 113 -6.76 3.41 -7.33
N ARG A 114 -5.66 3.36 -8.07
CA ARG A 114 -5.67 3.47 -9.52
C ARG A 114 -4.67 2.50 -10.12
N LEU A 115 -5.10 1.83 -11.17
CA LEU A 115 -4.30 0.89 -11.92
C LEU A 115 -4.44 1.18 -13.42
N GLU A 116 -3.34 1.49 -14.08
CA GLU A 116 -3.30 1.87 -15.48
C GLU A 116 -2.59 0.78 -16.28
N LYS A 117 -3.36 -0.07 -16.95
CA LYS A 117 -2.86 -1.27 -17.66
C LYS A 117 -1.91 -0.93 -18.80
N THR A 118 -2.19 0.15 -19.55
CA THR A 118 -1.43 0.54 -20.74
C THR A 118 0.00 0.99 -20.42
N ARG A 119 0.19 1.68 -19.31
CA ARG A 119 1.50 2.22 -18.89
C ARG A 119 2.15 1.45 -17.74
N GLY A 120 1.44 0.46 -17.19
CA GLY A 120 1.93 -0.27 -16.03
C GLY A 120 2.01 0.57 -14.75
N ASN A 121 1.30 1.71 -14.68
CA ASN A 121 1.33 2.59 -13.53
C ASN A 121 0.33 2.14 -12.47
N VAL A 122 0.80 2.05 -11.24
CA VAL A 122 -0.03 1.73 -10.06
C VAL A 122 0.02 2.91 -9.11
N SER A 123 -1.14 3.36 -8.64
CA SER A 123 -1.23 4.36 -7.56
C SER A 123 -1.84 3.72 -6.33
N CYS A 124 -1.21 3.92 -5.18
CA CYS A 124 -1.66 3.37 -3.91
C CYS A 124 -1.98 4.47 -2.90
N SER A 125 -2.73 4.09 -1.85
CA SER A 125 -3.13 4.98 -0.76
C SER A 125 -3.05 4.24 0.57
N ARG A 126 -2.30 4.79 1.53
CA ARG A 126 -2.33 4.37 2.92
C ARG A 126 -3.52 4.99 3.64
N ARG A 127 -3.85 6.23 3.29
CA ARG A 127 -4.99 6.95 3.84
C ARG A 127 -6.30 6.15 3.73
N ALA A 128 -6.55 5.52 2.58
CA ALA A 128 -7.75 4.70 2.37
C ALA A 128 -7.86 3.52 3.35
N VAL A 129 -6.72 2.90 3.71
CA VAL A 129 -6.67 1.82 4.71
C VAL A 129 -6.96 2.37 6.11
N LEU A 130 -6.34 3.50 6.48
CA LEU A 130 -6.54 4.14 7.78
C LEU A 130 -7.99 4.60 7.97
N GLU A 131 -8.60 5.20 6.94
CA GLU A 131 -10.00 5.62 6.95
C GLU A 131 -10.96 4.44 7.08
N LYS A 132 -10.70 3.33 6.35
CA LYS A 132 -11.49 2.10 6.45
C LYS A 132 -11.45 1.54 7.88
N ASN A 133 -10.27 1.44 8.47
CA ASN A 133 -10.11 0.94 9.84
C ASN A 133 -10.79 1.86 10.85
N LYS A 134 -10.61 3.18 10.72
CA LYS A 134 -11.28 4.15 11.57
C LYS A 134 -12.80 4.08 11.45
N ASN A 135 -13.33 3.95 10.23
CA ASN A 135 -14.77 3.82 10.02
C ASN A 135 -15.32 2.51 10.60
N ALA A 136 -14.56 1.41 10.55
CA ALA A 136 -14.95 0.16 11.19
C ALA A 136 -15.02 0.31 12.72
N GLU A 137 -14.00 0.92 13.35
CA GLU A 137 -14.00 1.22 14.78
C GLU A 137 -15.18 2.12 15.19
N ILE A 138 -15.46 3.17 14.39
CA ILE A 138 -16.60 4.07 14.61
C ILE A 138 -17.92 3.29 14.51
N THR A 139 -18.07 2.42 13.52
CA THR A 139 -19.28 1.63 13.33
C THR A 139 -19.50 0.66 14.50
N GLU A 140 -18.45 0.03 15.00
CA GLU A 140 -18.53 -0.85 16.18
C GLU A 140 -18.88 -0.06 17.44
N ALA A 141 -18.25 1.09 17.65
CA ALA A 141 -18.55 1.97 18.78
C ALA A 141 -20.00 2.47 18.73
N LEU A 142 -20.52 2.83 17.54
CA LEU A 142 -21.91 3.25 17.37
C LEU A 142 -22.92 2.12 17.69
N LYS A 143 -22.59 0.87 17.40
CA LYS A 143 -23.46 -0.27 17.78
C LYS A 143 -23.60 -0.45 19.29
N SER A 144 -22.59 -0.01 20.05
CA SER A 144 -22.62 -0.08 21.52
C SER A 144 -23.42 1.04 22.18
N ILE A 145 -23.76 2.11 21.45
CA ILE A 145 -24.47 3.28 21.94
C ILE A 145 -25.95 3.18 21.55
N LYS A 146 -26.84 3.34 22.52
CA LYS A 146 -28.29 3.39 22.32
C LYS A 146 -28.85 4.69 22.83
N GLU A 147 -29.93 5.17 22.22
CA GLU A 147 -30.66 6.35 22.72
C GLU A 147 -31.12 6.12 24.18
N GLY A 148 -30.93 7.14 25.02
CA GLY A 148 -31.24 7.08 26.43
C GLY A 148 -30.12 6.55 27.34
N MET A 149 -28.97 6.16 26.80
CA MET A 149 -27.81 5.77 27.60
C MET A 149 -27.11 6.99 28.21
N VAL A 150 -26.67 6.85 29.45
CA VAL A 150 -25.75 7.79 30.09
C VAL A 150 -24.33 7.27 29.90
N VAL A 151 -23.47 8.10 29.34
CA VAL A 151 -22.07 7.74 29.03
C VAL A 151 -21.11 8.75 29.61
N ASP A 152 -20.00 8.29 30.16
CA ASP A 152 -18.93 9.14 30.63
C ASP A 152 -18.04 9.53 29.45
N THR A 153 -17.86 10.82 29.22
CA THR A 153 -17.14 11.37 28.08
C THR A 153 -16.01 12.28 28.52
N GLN A 154 -14.96 12.38 27.72
CA GLN A 154 -13.86 13.30 27.93
C GLN A 154 -14.04 14.56 27.09
N VAL A 155 -13.95 15.74 27.72
CA VAL A 155 -13.99 17.03 27.02
C VAL A 155 -12.70 17.21 26.21
N ARG A 156 -12.84 17.46 24.90
CA ARG A 156 -11.73 17.77 24.00
C ARG A 156 -11.57 19.25 23.71
N ALA A 157 -12.67 19.94 23.47
CA ALA A 157 -12.68 21.37 23.18
C ALA A 157 -13.98 22.00 23.60
N VAL A 158 -13.92 23.26 24.06
CA VAL A 158 -15.07 24.07 24.41
C VAL A 158 -15.15 25.22 23.43
N ASN A 159 -16.30 25.36 22.77
CA ASN A 159 -16.61 26.44 21.85
C ASN A 159 -17.87 27.19 22.36
N TYR A 160 -18.12 28.38 21.82
CA TYR A 160 -19.29 29.22 22.19
C TYR A 160 -20.65 28.57 21.84
N TRP A 161 -20.67 27.61 20.93
CA TRP A 161 -21.89 26.92 20.46
C TRP A 161 -22.00 25.46 20.94
N GLY A 162 -21.04 24.98 21.76
CA GLY A 162 -21.09 23.64 22.30
C GLY A 162 -19.76 23.10 22.75
N VAL A 163 -19.80 21.91 23.35
CA VAL A 163 -18.64 21.24 23.90
C VAL A 163 -18.37 19.98 23.09
N PHE A 164 -17.17 19.86 22.50
CA PHE A 164 -16.71 18.62 21.86
C PHE A 164 -16.21 17.66 22.94
N VAL A 165 -16.79 16.49 22.94
CA VAL A 165 -16.45 15.40 23.85
C VAL A 165 -16.07 14.17 23.07
N SER A 166 -15.26 13.30 23.65
CA SER A 166 -14.91 12.04 23.03
C SER A 166 -15.28 10.85 23.90
N TYR A 167 -15.86 9.84 23.28
CA TYR A 167 -16.19 8.55 23.85
C TYR A 167 -15.75 7.45 22.90
N ASN A 168 -14.91 6.51 23.35
CA ASN A 168 -14.39 5.40 22.51
C ASN A 168 -13.87 5.86 21.14
N ASN A 169 -13.06 6.91 21.07
CA ASN A 169 -12.55 7.54 19.84
C ASN A 169 -13.62 8.17 18.92
N LEU A 170 -14.89 8.27 19.37
CA LEU A 170 -15.94 9.03 18.70
C LEU A 170 -15.92 10.46 19.21
N ASP A 171 -15.84 11.41 18.28
CA ASP A 171 -16.02 12.82 18.60
C ASP A 171 -17.52 13.15 18.54
N MET A 172 -18.07 13.64 19.65
CA MET A 172 -19.47 13.98 19.79
C MET A 172 -19.60 15.45 20.23
N LEU A 173 -20.75 16.03 19.96
CA LEU A 173 -21.04 17.40 20.29
C LEU A 173 -22.16 17.45 21.34
N VAL A 174 -21.87 18.10 22.46
CA VAL A 174 -22.88 18.53 23.41
C VAL A 174 -23.25 19.97 23.05
N HIS A 175 -24.41 20.12 22.47
CA HIS A 175 -24.94 21.41 22.03
C HIS A 175 -25.25 22.32 23.21
#